data_5c9d9e4431dca33b5a2d3ac558f6b02d
#
_entry.id   5c9d9e4431dca33b5a2d3ac558f6b02d
#
_cell.length_a   1.000
_cell.length_b   1.000
_cell.length_c   1.000
_cell.angle_alpha   90.00
_cell.angle_beta   90.00
_cell.angle_gamma   90.00
#
_symmetry.space_group_name_H-M   'P 1'
#
loop_
_entity.id
_entity.type
_entity.pdbx_description
1 polymer ?
#
loop_
_entity_poly.entity_id
_entity_poly.type
_entity_poly.pdbx_seq_one_letter_code
_entity_poly.pdbx_strand_id
1 'polypeptide(L)'
;MLEAKEVNFAYRRGLPVLNDIACTIGDGEFVALLGHNGSGKTTLSRLFMALLHPRSGQVLVDGEDIVNYEPADLADKIGYVFQNPDLQILEDTVFDEVAYGPRAKKLTAETIKKQVEAALAATGLAELAGAYPRLLSFGQKRRLGVASALALNPRTLILDEITNGHDAIEKERMMQYLQTLNEEKGITIVLISHDMDVVRRYAKRAIVLKDGDLVYDGTPMELFGGAYAVEEWGLRRPTAAALAGSLGFTAATPEEFCRLLVRKGAED
;
A
#
# COMPACT_ATOMS: atom_id res chain seq x y z
N MET A 1 13.24 -5.76 -3.78
CA MET A 1 12.73 -6.93 -3.01
C MET A 1 12.75 -6.61 -1.53
N LEU A 2 11.66 -6.89 -0.79
CA LEU A 2 11.59 -6.76 0.68
C LEU A 2 11.45 -8.14 1.31
N GLU A 3 12.16 -8.40 2.39
CA GLU A 3 12.12 -9.70 3.06
C GLU A 3 12.15 -9.55 4.58
N ALA A 4 11.27 -10.26 5.27
CA ALA A 4 11.27 -10.45 6.71
C ALA A 4 11.60 -11.93 7.00
N LYS A 5 12.61 -12.18 7.84
CA LYS A 5 13.05 -13.51 8.24
C LYS A 5 12.90 -13.67 9.75
N GLU A 6 11.93 -14.46 10.18
CA GLU A 6 11.68 -14.80 11.58
C GLU A 6 11.59 -13.54 12.47
N VAL A 7 10.95 -12.48 11.95
CA VAL A 7 10.93 -11.16 12.58
C VAL A 7 9.99 -11.16 13.77
N ASN A 8 10.54 -10.82 14.93
CA ASN A 8 9.79 -10.56 16.15
C ASN A 8 9.92 -9.10 16.56
N PHE A 9 8.80 -8.47 16.93
CA PHE A 9 8.79 -7.08 17.36
C PHE A 9 7.81 -6.80 18.50
N ALA A 10 8.21 -5.91 19.41
CA ALA A 10 7.35 -5.36 20.46
C ALA A 10 7.78 -3.93 20.81
N TYR A 11 6.82 -2.99 20.94
CA TYR A 11 7.09 -1.63 21.42
C TYR A 11 7.53 -1.61 22.88
N ARG A 12 6.95 -2.50 23.69
CA ARG A 12 7.30 -2.66 25.12
C ARG A 12 7.58 -4.13 25.41
N ARG A 13 8.42 -4.39 26.44
CA ARG A 13 8.68 -5.77 26.90
C ARG A 13 7.36 -6.42 27.32
N GLY A 14 7.13 -7.66 26.88
CA GLY A 14 5.96 -8.49 27.25
C GLY A 14 4.69 -8.20 26.46
N LEU A 15 4.70 -7.28 25.47
CA LEU A 15 3.58 -7.02 24.57
C LEU A 15 4.03 -7.21 23.11
N PRO A 16 4.08 -8.45 22.62
CA PRO A 16 4.48 -8.72 21.23
C PRO A 16 3.48 -8.09 20.26
N VAL A 17 3.98 -7.61 19.11
CA VAL A 17 3.19 -7.01 18.03
C VAL A 17 3.39 -7.77 16.73
N LEU A 18 4.57 -8.37 16.54
CA LEU A 18 4.86 -9.29 15.44
C LEU A 18 5.56 -10.51 16.04
N ASN A 19 5.12 -11.70 15.62
CA ASN A 19 5.59 -12.98 16.10
C ASN A 19 6.08 -13.79 14.89
N ASP A 20 7.38 -14.03 14.84
CA ASP A 20 8.03 -14.93 13.88
C ASP A 20 7.58 -14.68 12.41
N ILE A 21 7.50 -13.42 12.01
CA ILE A 21 7.05 -13.07 10.67
C ILE A 21 8.12 -13.45 9.65
N ALA A 22 7.73 -14.33 8.73
CA ALA A 22 8.52 -14.71 7.56
C ALA A 22 7.72 -14.44 6.29
N CYS A 23 8.14 -13.44 5.50
CA CYS A 23 7.54 -13.13 4.20
C CYS A 23 8.54 -12.44 3.28
N THR A 24 8.36 -12.63 1.98
CA THR A 24 9.15 -11.96 0.93
C THR A 24 8.20 -11.27 -0.03
N ILE A 25 8.46 -10.00 -0.36
CA ILE A 25 7.75 -9.25 -1.40
C ILE A 25 8.74 -9.05 -2.55
N GLY A 26 8.44 -9.67 -3.68
CA GLY A 26 9.28 -9.63 -4.89
C GLY A 26 9.21 -8.28 -5.62
N ASP A 27 10.18 -8.06 -6.50
CA ASP A 27 10.17 -6.88 -7.36
C ASP A 27 9.02 -6.93 -8.36
N GLY A 28 8.34 -5.80 -8.55
CA GLY A 28 7.20 -5.67 -9.46
C GLY A 28 5.90 -6.32 -8.97
N GLU A 29 5.84 -6.84 -7.74
CA GLU A 29 4.59 -7.35 -7.18
C GLU A 29 3.62 -6.21 -6.81
N PHE A 30 2.32 -6.48 -6.92
CA PHE A 30 1.26 -5.68 -6.32
C PHE A 30 0.65 -6.49 -5.17
N VAL A 31 1.09 -6.21 -3.94
CA VAL A 31 0.72 -6.96 -2.74
C VAL A 31 -0.20 -6.14 -1.86
N ALA A 32 -1.28 -6.75 -1.38
CA ALA A 32 -2.11 -6.20 -0.32
C ALA A 32 -1.67 -6.75 1.04
N LEU A 33 -1.36 -5.88 2.00
CA LEU A 33 -1.10 -6.25 3.39
C LEU A 33 -2.34 -5.99 4.23
N LEU A 34 -2.98 -7.05 4.69
CA LEU A 34 -4.32 -7.07 5.28
C LEU A 34 -4.30 -7.50 6.74
N GLY A 35 -5.42 -7.29 7.43
CA GLY A 35 -5.67 -7.68 8.82
C GLY A 35 -6.46 -6.62 9.57
N HIS A 36 -6.96 -6.94 10.75
CA HIS A 36 -7.67 -5.99 11.62
C HIS A 36 -6.75 -4.87 12.16
N ASN A 37 -7.35 -3.83 12.75
CA ASN A 37 -6.58 -2.77 13.41
C ASN A 37 -5.77 -3.35 14.58
N GLY A 38 -4.47 -3.03 14.61
CA GLY A 38 -3.57 -3.57 15.62
C GLY A 38 -2.93 -4.92 15.27
N SER A 39 -3.22 -5.53 14.11
CA SER A 39 -2.63 -6.81 13.71
C SER A 39 -1.14 -6.76 13.36
N GLY A 40 -0.52 -5.57 13.31
CA GLY A 40 0.91 -5.41 13.04
C GLY A 40 1.30 -4.87 11.66
N LYS A 41 0.36 -4.61 10.75
CA LYS A 41 0.61 -4.14 9.36
C LYS A 41 1.52 -2.91 9.29
N THR A 42 1.12 -1.83 9.95
CA THR A 42 1.92 -0.59 10.00
C THR A 42 3.26 -0.80 10.72
N THR A 43 3.34 -1.72 11.67
CA THR A 43 4.60 -2.08 12.32
C THR A 43 5.54 -2.79 11.34
N LEU A 44 5.04 -3.78 10.59
CA LEU A 44 5.83 -4.48 9.58
C LEU A 44 6.30 -3.52 8.48
N SER A 45 5.42 -2.64 7.99
CA SER A 45 5.82 -1.64 6.99
C SER A 45 6.88 -0.67 7.49
N ARG A 46 6.83 -0.27 8.77
CA ARG A 46 7.84 0.59 9.40
C ARG A 46 9.18 -0.11 9.59
N LEU A 47 9.18 -1.43 9.81
CA LEU A 47 10.40 -2.22 9.85
C LEU A 47 11.08 -2.24 8.48
N PHE A 48 10.34 -2.40 7.37
CA PHE A 48 10.91 -2.30 6.01
C PHE A 48 11.51 -0.92 5.69
N MET A 49 11.08 0.12 6.40
CA MET A 49 11.58 1.48 6.24
C MET A 49 12.74 1.84 7.20
N ALA A 50 13.26 0.91 7.98
CA ALA A 50 14.20 1.16 9.08
C ALA A 50 13.72 2.21 10.10
N LEU A 51 12.40 2.51 10.13
CA LEU A 51 11.78 3.36 11.16
C LEU A 51 11.66 2.64 12.50
N LEU A 52 11.72 1.32 12.48
CA LEU A 52 11.75 0.42 13.63
C LEU A 52 12.77 -0.68 13.36
N HIS A 53 13.34 -1.24 14.42
CA HIS A 53 14.26 -2.38 14.33
C HIS A 53 13.66 -3.59 15.02
N PRO A 54 13.79 -4.81 14.43
CA PRO A 54 13.25 -6.02 15.03
C PRO A 54 13.96 -6.35 16.33
N ARG A 55 13.31 -7.05 17.24
CA ARG A 55 13.94 -7.59 18.46
C ARG A 55 14.75 -8.86 18.19
N SER A 56 14.30 -9.65 17.23
CA SER A 56 15.00 -10.80 16.68
C SER A 56 14.54 -11.03 15.25
N GLY A 57 15.27 -11.85 14.50
CA GLY A 57 15.08 -12.03 13.07
C GLY A 57 15.79 -10.94 12.27
N GLN A 58 15.56 -10.90 10.97
CA GLN A 58 16.21 -9.98 10.04
C GLN A 58 15.20 -9.34 9.11
N VAL A 59 15.43 -8.09 8.75
CA VAL A 59 14.71 -7.37 7.69
C VAL A 59 15.72 -7.03 6.60
N LEU A 60 15.45 -7.48 5.38
CA LEU A 60 16.33 -7.26 4.25
C LEU A 60 15.62 -6.42 3.17
N VAL A 61 16.36 -5.50 2.57
CA VAL A 61 15.98 -4.74 1.39
C VAL A 61 17.01 -4.99 0.30
N ASP A 62 16.57 -5.50 -0.84
CA ASP A 62 17.42 -5.91 -1.96
C ASP A 62 18.52 -6.91 -1.54
N GLY A 63 18.21 -7.79 -0.58
CA GLY A 63 19.11 -8.81 -0.04
C GLY A 63 20.09 -8.31 1.03
N GLU A 64 20.08 -7.02 1.36
CA GLU A 64 20.95 -6.41 2.39
C GLU A 64 20.18 -6.28 3.71
N ASP A 65 20.79 -6.73 4.83
CA ASP A 65 20.22 -6.54 6.17
C ASP A 65 20.27 -5.06 6.55
N ILE A 66 19.09 -4.49 6.83
CA ILE A 66 18.95 -3.06 7.11
C ILE A 66 19.05 -2.70 8.60
N VAL A 67 19.58 -3.59 9.44
CA VAL A 67 19.67 -3.38 10.90
C VAL A 67 20.43 -2.09 11.29
N ASN A 68 21.39 -1.66 10.47
CA ASN A 68 22.18 -0.44 10.69
C ASN A 68 21.80 0.71 9.76
N TYR A 69 20.70 0.59 9.00
CA TYR A 69 20.25 1.63 8.08
C TYR A 69 19.38 2.65 8.81
N GLU A 70 19.52 3.91 8.39
CA GLU A 70 18.58 4.97 8.74
C GLU A 70 17.50 5.09 7.65
N PRO A 71 16.30 5.61 7.94
CA PRO A 71 15.24 5.80 6.94
C PRO A 71 15.70 6.58 5.70
N ALA A 72 16.64 7.52 5.88
CA ALA A 72 17.19 8.31 4.77
C ALA A 72 18.00 7.47 3.77
N ASP A 73 18.59 6.34 4.21
CA ASP A 73 19.36 5.45 3.34
C ASP A 73 18.45 4.66 2.39
N LEU A 74 17.19 4.47 2.79
CA LEU A 74 16.18 3.72 2.04
C LEU A 74 15.25 4.59 1.21
N ALA A 75 15.30 5.91 1.36
CA ALA A 75 14.32 6.83 0.76
C ALA A 75 14.29 6.82 -0.78
N ASP A 76 15.36 6.40 -1.44
CA ASP A 76 15.44 6.21 -2.89
C ASP A 76 15.12 4.76 -3.33
N LYS A 77 15.03 3.82 -2.38
CA LYS A 77 14.61 2.43 -2.64
C LYS A 77 13.11 2.26 -2.37
N ILE A 78 12.61 2.87 -1.30
CA ILE A 78 11.24 2.70 -0.79
C ILE A 78 10.60 4.06 -0.56
N GLY A 79 9.52 4.36 -1.28
CA GLY A 79 8.64 5.48 -1.00
C GLY A 79 7.53 5.05 -0.04
N TYR A 80 7.20 5.89 0.94
CA TYR A 80 6.14 5.63 1.91
C TYR A 80 5.10 6.74 1.89
N VAL A 81 3.83 6.38 1.84
CA VAL A 81 2.71 7.32 1.93
C VAL A 81 1.91 7.03 3.19
N PHE A 82 1.86 8.00 4.09
CA PHE A 82 1.20 7.85 5.40
C PHE A 82 -0.32 7.91 5.29
N GLN A 83 -1.00 7.24 6.20
CA GLN A 83 -2.46 7.24 6.33
C GLN A 83 -3.03 8.67 6.48
N ASN A 84 -2.42 9.50 7.30
CA ASN A 84 -2.81 10.90 7.46
C ASN A 84 -1.87 11.81 6.65
N PRO A 85 -2.36 12.40 5.54
CA PRO A 85 -1.52 13.24 4.68
C PRO A 85 -1.07 14.55 5.35
N ASP A 86 -1.82 15.07 6.34
CA ASP A 86 -1.45 16.30 7.05
C ASP A 86 -0.16 16.14 7.87
N LEU A 87 0.19 14.92 8.29
CA LEU A 87 1.43 14.63 9.00
C LEU A 87 2.66 14.61 8.10
N GLN A 88 2.46 14.55 6.80
CA GLN A 88 3.52 14.48 5.80
C GLN A 88 3.89 15.86 5.24
N ILE A 89 2.98 16.85 5.33
CA ILE A 89 3.15 18.19 4.73
C ILE A 89 4.04 19.07 5.60
N LEU A 90 5.19 19.46 5.06
CA LEU A 90 6.22 20.26 5.72
C LEU A 90 6.43 21.64 5.07
N GLU A 91 6.24 21.77 3.76
CA GLU A 91 6.63 22.92 2.96
C GLU A 91 5.47 23.87 2.64
N ASP A 92 5.79 25.08 2.15
CA ASP A 92 4.82 26.13 1.84
C ASP A 92 4.23 26.05 0.44
N THR A 93 4.86 25.31 -0.48
CA THR A 93 4.32 25.07 -1.82
C THR A 93 4.27 23.59 -2.15
N VAL A 94 3.33 23.20 -3.01
CA VAL A 94 3.23 21.83 -3.54
C VAL A 94 4.52 21.43 -4.25
N PHE A 95 5.14 22.33 -5.00
CA PHE A 95 6.43 22.08 -5.65
C PHE A 95 7.54 21.80 -4.62
N ASP A 96 7.65 22.63 -3.58
CA ASP A 96 8.69 22.48 -2.57
C ASP A 96 8.50 21.22 -1.75
N GLU A 97 7.24 20.84 -1.45
CA GLU A 97 6.90 19.60 -0.76
C GLU A 97 7.40 18.38 -1.54
N VAL A 98 7.15 18.33 -2.85
CA VAL A 98 7.64 17.23 -3.71
C VAL A 98 9.16 17.30 -3.90
N ALA A 99 9.74 18.50 -3.89
CA ALA A 99 11.18 18.71 -4.01
C ALA A 99 11.97 18.39 -2.73
N TYR A 100 11.31 18.22 -1.60
CA TYR A 100 11.97 18.02 -0.30
C TYR A 100 12.92 16.80 -0.30
N GLY A 101 12.45 15.63 -0.70
CA GLY A 101 13.28 14.42 -0.78
C GLY A 101 14.48 14.58 -1.74
N PRO A 102 14.27 14.95 -3.00
CA PRO A 102 15.35 15.24 -3.95
C PRO A 102 16.38 16.27 -3.45
N ARG A 103 15.95 17.33 -2.75
CA ARG A 103 16.85 18.29 -2.12
C ARG A 103 17.66 17.70 -0.98
N ALA A 104 17.02 16.90 -0.12
CA ALA A 104 17.70 16.19 0.97
C ALA A 104 18.79 15.24 0.44
N LYS A 105 18.56 14.60 -0.71
CA LYS A 105 19.56 13.78 -1.42
C LYS A 105 20.58 14.62 -2.20
N LYS A 106 20.54 15.97 -2.12
CA LYS A 106 21.48 16.90 -2.76
C LYS A 106 21.58 16.73 -4.29
N LEU A 107 20.46 16.41 -4.94
CA LEU A 107 20.39 16.32 -6.40
C LEU A 107 20.56 17.72 -7.02
N THR A 108 20.96 17.76 -8.31
CA THR A 108 21.09 19.04 -9.03
C THR A 108 19.73 19.70 -9.22
N ALA A 109 19.70 21.05 -9.31
CA ALA A 109 18.47 21.81 -9.50
C ALA A 109 17.68 21.37 -10.75
N GLU A 110 18.37 21.00 -11.83
CA GLU A 110 17.78 20.50 -13.06
C GLU A 110 17.11 19.14 -12.83
N THR A 111 17.79 18.22 -12.14
CA THR A 111 17.24 16.88 -11.80
C THR A 111 16.03 17.03 -10.89
N ILE A 112 16.11 17.88 -9.84
CA ILE A 112 15.00 18.15 -8.93
C ILE A 112 13.79 18.63 -9.72
N LYS A 113 13.96 19.67 -10.55
CA LYS A 113 12.88 20.23 -11.37
C LYS A 113 12.22 19.15 -12.23
N LYS A 114 13.02 18.36 -12.96
CA LYS A 114 12.52 17.29 -13.83
C LYS A 114 11.73 16.23 -13.05
N GLN A 115 12.25 15.78 -11.91
CA GLN A 115 11.59 14.74 -11.09
C GLN A 115 10.29 15.26 -10.47
N VAL A 116 10.30 16.52 -9.97
CA VAL A 116 9.11 17.15 -9.38
C VAL A 116 8.02 17.35 -10.43
N GLU A 117 8.36 17.93 -11.59
CA GLU A 117 7.40 18.13 -12.68
C GLU A 117 6.78 16.80 -13.15
N ALA A 118 7.60 15.76 -13.29
CA ALA A 118 7.13 14.44 -13.66
C ALA A 118 6.18 13.84 -12.59
N ALA A 119 6.52 13.96 -11.31
CA ALA A 119 5.70 13.45 -10.21
C ALA A 119 4.36 14.20 -10.10
N LEU A 120 4.39 15.54 -10.23
CA LEU A 120 3.18 16.39 -10.20
C LEU A 120 2.27 16.11 -11.40
N ALA A 121 2.83 15.99 -12.60
CA ALA A 121 2.07 15.63 -13.80
C ALA A 121 1.40 14.26 -13.64
N ALA A 122 2.13 13.29 -13.16
CA ALA A 122 1.69 11.93 -12.94
C ALA A 122 0.55 11.80 -11.92
N THR A 123 0.53 12.68 -10.90
CA THR A 123 -0.51 12.70 -9.86
C THR A 123 -1.63 13.72 -10.12
N GLY A 124 -1.59 14.42 -11.26
CA GLY A 124 -2.59 15.42 -11.62
C GLY A 124 -2.56 16.66 -10.74
N LEU A 125 -1.36 17.07 -10.28
CA LEU A 125 -1.14 18.23 -9.41
C LEU A 125 -0.31 19.33 -10.08
N ALA A 126 0.02 19.22 -11.38
CA ALA A 126 0.89 20.15 -12.08
C ALA A 126 0.42 21.61 -11.98
N GLU A 127 -0.88 21.86 -12.17
CA GLU A 127 -1.49 23.20 -12.08
C GLU A 127 -1.51 23.78 -10.66
N LEU A 128 -1.25 22.94 -9.65
CA LEU A 128 -1.25 23.30 -8.24
C LEU A 128 0.17 23.45 -7.67
N ALA A 129 1.22 23.43 -8.51
CA ALA A 129 2.61 23.45 -8.07
C ALA A 129 2.94 24.62 -7.12
N GLY A 130 2.38 25.80 -7.36
CA GLY A 130 2.55 26.98 -6.49
C GLY A 130 1.53 27.11 -5.36
N ALA A 131 0.58 26.18 -5.23
CA ALA A 131 -0.45 26.25 -4.20
C ALA A 131 0.12 25.93 -2.82
N TYR A 132 -0.55 26.45 -1.76
CA TYR A 132 -0.23 26.08 -0.38
C TYR A 132 -0.79 24.71 -0.04
N PRO A 133 0.04 23.70 0.32
CA PRO A 133 -0.38 22.31 0.42
C PRO A 133 -1.49 22.07 1.44
N ARG A 134 -1.50 22.82 2.55
CA ARG A 134 -2.51 22.66 3.61
C ARG A 134 -3.91 23.06 3.19
N LEU A 135 -4.06 23.89 2.12
CA LEU A 135 -5.35 24.30 1.56
C LEU A 135 -5.89 23.33 0.51
N LEU A 136 -5.12 22.31 0.14
CA LEU A 136 -5.56 21.28 -0.78
C LEU A 136 -6.72 20.45 -0.17
N SER A 137 -7.60 19.91 -1.03
CA SER A 137 -8.58 18.92 -0.61
C SER A 137 -7.88 17.68 -0.06
N PHE A 138 -8.59 16.87 0.72
CA PHE A 138 -8.03 15.66 1.31
C PHE A 138 -7.48 14.69 0.24
N GLY A 139 -8.22 14.51 -0.88
CA GLY A 139 -7.77 13.72 -2.01
C GLY A 139 -6.53 14.29 -2.71
N GLN A 140 -6.45 15.63 -2.86
CA GLN A 140 -5.27 16.30 -3.39
C GLN A 140 -4.04 16.13 -2.47
N LYS A 141 -4.20 16.25 -1.15
CA LYS A 141 -3.12 16.01 -0.19
C LYS A 141 -2.58 14.57 -0.27
N ARG A 142 -3.45 13.58 -0.47
CA ARG A 142 -3.01 12.18 -0.66
C ARG A 142 -2.24 12.00 -1.97
N ARG A 143 -2.72 12.60 -3.07
CA ARG A 143 -1.96 12.61 -4.32
C ARG A 143 -0.62 13.32 -4.18
N LEU A 144 -0.55 14.38 -3.36
CA LEU A 144 0.69 15.05 -3.02
C LEU A 144 1.65 14.11 -2.28
N GLY A 145 1.16 13.35 -1.30
CA GLY A 145 1.97 12.34 -0.61
C GLY A 145 2.55 11.28 -1.57
N VAL A 146 1.74 10.83 -2.54
CA VAL A 146 2.22 9.92 -3.59
C VAL A 146 3.25 10.61 -4.50
N ALA A 147 3.03 11.88 -4.89
CA ALA A 147 3.99 12.65 -5.69
C ALA A 147 5.33 12.81 -4.98
N SER A 148 5.32 13.15 -3.68
CA SER A 148 6.53 13.29 -2.86
C SER A 148 7.29 11.95 -2.75
N ALA A 149 6.58 10.85 -2.56
CA ALA A 149 7.19 9.51 -2.54
C ALA A 149 7.83 9.14 -3.90
N LEU A 150 7.16 9.48 -5.02
CA LEU A 150 7.64 9.17 -6.37
C LEU A 150 8.82 10.03 -6.82
N ALA A 151 8.99 11.22 -6.25
CA ALA A 151 10.01 12.17 -6.68
C ALA A 151 11.45 11.63 -6.55
N LEU A 152 11.67 10.61 -5.73
CA LEU A 152 12.95 9.92 -5.59
C LEU A 152 13.09 8.69 -6.51
N ASN A 153 12.10 8.42 -7.37
CA ASN A 153 12.03 7.26 -8.26
C ASN A 153 12.26 5.91 -7.53
N PRO A 154 11.52 5.63 -6.45
CA PRO A 154 11.69 4.43 -5.68
C PRO A 154 11.31 3.18 -6.48
N ARG A 155 11.90 2.03 -6.12
CA ARG A 155 11.51 0.72 -6.69
C ARG A 155 10.28 0.12 -6.03
N THR A 156 10.00 0.53 -4.80
CA THR A 156 8.86 0.06 -4.01
C THR A 156 8.09 1.24 -3.46
N LEU A 157 6.75 1.18 -3.51
CA LEU A 157 5.86 2.10 -2.81
C LEU A 157 5.07 1.34 -1.76
N ILE A 158 5.15 1.79 -0.51
CA ILE A 158 4.31 1.33 0.59
C ILE A 158 3.24 2.40 0.84
N LEU A 159 1.98 2.01 0.73
CA LEU A 159 0.84 2.91 0.74
C LEU A 159 -0.08 2.54 1.90
N ASP A 160 -0.07 3.35 2.96
CA ASP A 160 -0.84 3.07 4.18
C ASP A 160 -2.22 3.74 4.10
N GLU A 161 -3.26 2.94 3.82
CA GLU A 161 -4.68 3.32 3.79
C GLU A 161 -5.01 4.54 2.90
N ILE A 162 -4.36 4.66 1.75
CA ILE A 162 -4.50 5.82 0.86
C ILE A 162 -5.89 5.97 0.23
N THR A 163 -6.71 4.91 0.23
CA THR A 163 -8.04 4.92 -0.39
C THR A 163 -9.15 5.40 0.54
N ASN A 164 -8.88 5.56 1.83
CA ASN A 164 -9.88 5.99 2.81
C ASN A 164 -10.27 7.47 2.60
N GLY A 165 -11.58 7.76 2.63
CA GLY A 165 -12.12 9.12 2.49
C GLY A 165 -12.09 9.69 1.07
N HIS A 166 -11.75 8.91 0.06
CA HIS A 166 -11.94 9.26 -1.35
C HIS A 166 -13.37 8.94 -1.79
N ASP A 167 -13.91 9.73 -2.72
CA ASP A 167 -15.07 9.30 -3.50
C ASP A 167 -14.66 8.16 -4.45
N ALA A 168 -15.67 7.48 -5.02
CA ALA A 168 -15.43 6.31 -5.86
C ALA A 168 -14.61 6.64 -7.13
N ILE A 169 -14.74 7.84 -7.67
CA ILE A 169 -14.05 8.26 -8.89
C ILE A 169 -12.59 8.56 -8.60
N GLU A 170 -12.31 9.31 -7.53
CA GLU A 170 -10.92 9.62 -7.12
C GLU A 170 -10.17 8.35 -6.72
N LYS A 171 -10.83 7.45 -5.97
CA LYS A 171 -10.28 6.14 -5.61
C LYS A 171 -9.90 5.34 -6.84
N GLU A 172 -10.81 5.22 -7.79
CA GLU A 172 -10.59 4.48 -9.04
C GLU A 172 -9.39 5.06 -9.82
N ARG A 173 -9.33 6.39 -10.01
CA ARG A 173 -8.21 7.06 -10.68
C ARG A 173 -6.87 6.80 -10.00
N MET A 174 -6.84 6.87 -8.67
CA MET A 174 -5.62 6.58 -7.90
C MET A 174 -5.18 5.14 -8.09
N MET A 175 -6.10 4.18 -8.00
CA MET A 175 -5.77 2.77 -8.15
C MET A 175 -5.32 2.42 -9.58
N GLN A 176 -5.95 2.97 -10.60
CA GLN A 176 -5.52 2.83 -11.99
C GLN A 176 -4.12 3.41 -12.21
N TYR A 177 -3.83 4.57 -11.60
CA TYR A 177 -2.50 5.15 -11.66
C TYR A 177 -1.45 4.24 -11.00
N LEU A 178 -1.72 3.69 -9.81
CA LEU A 178 -0.81 2.75 -9.14
C LEU A 178 -0.63 1.47 -9.97
N GLN A 179 -1.68 1.00 -10.61
CA GLN A 179 -1.60 -0.15 -11.53
C GLN A 179 -0.67 0.16 -12.71
N THR A 180 -0.79 1.33 -13.33
CA THR A 180 0.11 1.79 -14.41
C THR A 180 1.57 1.83 -13.93
N LEU A 181 1.83 2.35 -12.73
CA LEU A 181 3.19 2.35 -12.14
C LEU A 181 3.74 0.93 -11.96
N ASN A 182 2.90 0.01 -11.51
CA ASN A 182 3.29 -1.39 -11.34
C ASN A 182 3.54 -2.09 -12.67
N GLU A 183 2.58 -2.01 -13.61
CA GLU A 183 2.62 -2.79 -14.86
C GLU A 183 3.61 -2.23 -15.89
N GLU A 184 3.71 -0.89 -16.02
CA GLU A 184 4.55 -0.26 -17.04
C GLU A 184 5.95 0.10 -16.53
N LYS A 185 6.08 0.43 -15.24
CA LYS A 185 7.37 0.84 -14.66
C LYS A 185 8.00 -0.21 -13.75
N GLY A 186 7.30 -1.32 -13.49
CA GLY A 186 7.79 -2.39 -12.63
C GLY A 186 7.94 -2.00 -11.16
N ILE A 187 7.27 -0.93 -10.71
CA ILE A 187 7.32 -0.50 -9.30
C ILE A 187 6.55 -1.51 -8.46
N THR A 188 7.18 -2.02 -7.42
CA THR A 188 6.52 -2.86 -6.41
C THR A 188 5.54 -2.02 -5.59
N ILE A 189 4.31 -2.49 -5.45
CA ILE A 189 3.27 -1.82 -4.66
C ILE A 189 2.92 -2.68 -3.45
N VAL A 190 3.05 -2.11 -2.26
CA VAL A 190 2.55 -2.70 -1.00
C VAL A 190 1.40 -1.82 -0.51
N LEU A 191 0.18 -2.31 -0.68
CA LEU A 191 -1.04 -1.60 -0.32
C LEU A 191 -1.59 -2.10 1.02
N ILE A 192 -1.54 -1.28 2.06
CA ILE A 192 -2.28 -1.52 3.30
C ILE A 192 -3.69 -0.95 3.10
N SER A 193 -4.71 -1.79 3.18
CA SER A 193 -6.09 -1.37 2.92
C SER A 193 -7.11 -2.19 3.71
N HIS A 194 -8.23 -1.56 4.03
CA HIS A 194 -9.44 -2.19 4.55
C HIS A 194 -10.55 -2.30 3.48
N ASP A 195 -10.27 -1.86 2.25
CA ASP A 195 -11.20 -1.93 1.13
C ASP A 195 -10.97 -3.22 0.33
N MET A 196 -11.73 -4.24 0.65
CA MET A 196 -11.56 -5.57 0.04
C MET A 196 -11.98 -5.62 -1.43
N ASP A 197 -12.83 -4.71 -1.90
CA ASP A 197 -13.17 -4.58 -3.32
C ASP A 197 -11.95 -4.05 -4.11
N VAL A 198 -11.24 -3.08 -3.57
CA VAL A 198 -9.96 -2.59 -4.12
C VAL A 198 -8.92 -3.71 -4.13
N VAL A 199 -8.73 -4.39 -3.00
CA VAL A 199 -7.77 -5.49 -2.87
C VAL A 199 -8.04 -6.57 -3.92
N ARG A 200 -9.30 -7.01 -4.03
CA ARG A 200 -9.70 -8.06 -4.96
C ARG A 200 -9.47 -7.68 -6.43
N ARG A 201 -9.63 -6.39 -6.75
CA ARG A 201 -9.53 -5.90 -8.13
C ARG A 201 -8.09 -5.65 -8.56
N TYR A 202 -7.24 -5.11 -7.68
CA TYR A 202 -5.93 -4.58 -8.06
C TYR A 202 -4.76 -5.42 -7.54
N ALA A 203 -4.86 -6.02 -6.36
CA ALA A 203 -3.75 -6.80 -5.81
C ALA A 203 -3.67 -8.18 -6.48
N LYS A 204 -2.45 -8.61 -6.77
CA LYS A 204 -2.16 -9.96 -7.30
C LYS A 204 -1.87 -10.96 -6.18
N ARG A 205 -1.47 -10.46 -5.00
CA ARG A 205 -1.16 -11.25 -3.81
C ARG A 205 -1.68 -10.53 -2.58
N ALA A 206 -2.12 -11.29 -1.58
CA ALA A 206 -2.57 -10.81 -0.29
C ALA A 206 -1.80 -11.52 0.82
N ILE A 207 -1.24 -10.73 1.73
CA ILE A 207 -0.62 -11.19 2.98
C ILE A 207 -1.53 -10.73 4.11
N VAL A 208 -1.97 -11.65 4.98
CA VAL A 208 -2.87 -11.34 6.09
C VAL A 208 -2.15 -11.52 7.42
N LEU A 209 -2.15 -10.47 8.24
CA LEU A 209 -1.70 -10.52 9.62
C LEU A 209 -2.89 -10.54 10.58
N LYS A 210 -2.84 -11.44 11.57
CA LYS A 210 -3.79 -11.52 12.69
C LYS A 210 -3.02 -11.62 13.99
N ASP A 211 -3.27 -10.69 14.91
CA ASP A 211 -2.67 -10.68 16.28
C ASP A 211 -1.13 -10.83 16.28
N GLY A 212 -0.48 -10.30 15.25
CA GLY A 212 0.97 -10.36 15.08
C GLY A 212 1.50 -11.56 14.33
N ASP A 213 0.65 -12.51 13.94
CA ASP A 213 1.02 -13.69 13.17
C ASP A 213 0.65 -13.54 11.69
N LEU A 214 1.44 -14.13 10.79
CA LEU A 214 1.10 -14.25 9.38
C LEU A 214 0.18 -15.48 9.21
N VAL A 215 -1.09 -15.24 8.88
CA VAL A 215 -2.10 -16.30 8.78
C VAL A 215 -2.47 -16.68 7.35
N TYR A 216 -2.10 -15.85 6.39
CA TYR A 216 -2.34 -16.13 4.96
C TYR A 216 -1.31 -15.41 4.08
N ASP A 217 -0.91 -16.10 3.02
CA ASP A 217 -0.08 -15.59 1.95
C ASP A 217 -0.45 -16.29 0.64
N GLY A 218 -1.13 -15.59 -0.26
CA GLY A 218 -1.66 -16.17 -1.50
C GLY A 218 -2.44 -15.16 -2.33
N THR A 219 -3.27 -15.65 -3.25
CA THR A 219 -4.05 -14.77 -4.13
C THR A 219 -5.31 -14.22 -3.43
N PRO A 220 -5.75 -12.97 -3.73
CA PRO A 220 -7.03 -12.46 -3.25
C PRO A 220 -8.22 -13.32 -3.70
N MET A 221 -8.10 -14.03 -4.83
CA MET A 221 -9.14 -14.93 -5.34
C MET A 221 -9.36 -16.11 -4.40
N GLU A 222 -8.28 -16.78 -3.99
CA GLU A 222 -8.34 -17.89 -3.05
C GLU A 222 -8.80 -17.44 -1.67
N LEU A 223 -8.26 -16.28 -1.20
CA LEU A 223 -8.62 -15.71 0.09
C LEU A 223 -10.13 -15.49 0.23
N PHE A 224 -10.76 -14.91 -0.78
CA PHE A 224 -12.19 -14.56 -0.74
C PHE A 224 -13.09 -15.61 -1.41
N GLY A 225 -12.53 -16.70 -1.95
CA GLY A 225 -13.25 -17.75 -2.65
C GLY A 225 -14.11 -18.67 -1.77
N GLY A 226 -14.14 -18.44 -0.46
CA GLY A 226 -15.02 -19.16 0.47
C GLY A 226 -14.33 -20.25 1.30
N ALA A 227 -13.07 -20.59 1.02
CA ALA A 227 -12.33 -21.61 1.77
C ALA A 227 -11.89 -21.14 3.18
N TYR A 228 -11.81 -19.81 3.39
CA TYR A 228 -11.33 -19.23 4.64
C TYR A 228 -12.43 -18.45 5.35
N ALA A 229 -12.47 -18.54 6.67
CA ALA A 229 -13.32 -17.72 7.54
C ALA A 229 -12.64 -16.35 7.78
N VAL A 230 -12.56 -15.53 6.72
CA VAL A 230 -11.82 -14.26 6.72
C VAL A 230 -12.34 -13.27 7.75
N GLU A 231 -13.60 -13.43 8.17
CA GLU A 231 -14.24 -12.63 9.23
C GLU A 231 -13.56 -12.84 10.60
N GLU A 232 -13.03 -14.03 10.87
CA GLU A 232 -12.25 -14.33 12.09
C GLU A 232 -10.89 -13.62 12.10
N TRP A 233 -10.43 -13.14 10.93
CA TRP A 233 -9.20 -12.35 10.78
C TRP A 233 -9.50 -10.86 10.76
N GLY A 234 -10.78 -10.47 11.02
CA GLY A 234 -11.25 -9.10 11.01
C GLY A 234 -11.36 -8.50 9.61
N LEU A 235 -11.41 -9.34 8.58
CA LEU A 235 -11.61 -8.91 7.20
C LEU A 235 -13.09 -8.99 6.83
N ARG A 236 -13.52 -8.16 5.88
CA ARG A 236 -14.83 -8.28 5.23
C ARG A 236 -14.65 -8.96 3.89
N ARG A 237 -15.67 -9.69 3.44
CA ARG A 237 -15.65 -10.18 2.04
C ARG A 237 -15.88 -9.01 1.09
N PRO A 238 -15.29 -9.04 -0.12
CA PRO A 238 -15.69 -8.14 -1.20
C PRO A 238 -17.21 -8.17 -1.41
N THR A 239 -17.78 -7.03 -1.80
CA THR A 239 -19.24 -6.85 -1.93
C THR A 239 -19.87 -7.93 -2.80
N ALA A 240 -19.28 -8.22 -3.97
CA ALA A 240 -19.78 -9.26 -4.88
C ALA A 240 -19.72 -10.67 -4.26
N ALA A 241 -18.66 -11.00 -3.53
CA ALA A 241 -18.52 -12.29 -2.86
C ALA A 241 -19.53 -12.47 -1.72
N ALA A 242 -19.77 -11.40 -0.94
CA ALA A 242 -20.78 -11.41 0.14
C ALA A 242 -22.20 -11.59 -0.41
N LEU A 243 -22.56 -10.88 -1.48
CA LEU A 243 -23.84 -11.01 -2.16
C LEU A 243 -24.03 -12.39 -2.78
N ALA A 244 -23.00 -12.91 -3.47
CA ALA A 244 -23.03 -14.25 -4.03
C ALA A 244 -23.29 -15.31 -2.95
N GLY A 245 -22.54 -15.24 -1.83
CA GLY A 245 -22.70 -16.15 -0.70
C GLY A 245 -24.12 -16.13 -0.12
N SER A 246 -24.77 -14.96 0.00
CA SER A 246 -26.14 -14.84 0.50
C SER A 246 -27.19 -15.49 -0.41
N LEU A 247 -26.87 -15.67 -1.69
CA LEU A 247 -27.71 -16.31 -2.71
C LEU A 247 -27.29 -17.76 -3.00
N GLY A 248 -26.34 -18.31 -2.24
CA GLY A 248 -25.84 -19.68 -2.41
C GLY A 248 -24.89 -19.86 -3.60
N PHE A 249 -24.27 -18.77 -4.09
CA PHE A 249 -23.26 -18.80 -5.15
C PHE A 249 -21.86 -18.55 -4.59
N THR A 250 -20.88 -19.00 -5.33
CA THR A 250 -19.47 -18.58 -5.12
C THR A 250 -19.07 -17.70 -6.29
N ALA A 251 -18.94 -16.39 -6.07
CA ALA A 251 -18.42 -15.45 -7.04
C ALA A 251 -17.41 -14.55 -6.36
N ALA A 252 -16.27 -14.36 -6.98
CA ALA A 252 -15.22 -13.52 -6.45
C ALA A 252 -15.22 -12.10 -7.05
N THR A 253 -15.90 -11.90 -8.19
CA THR A 253 -15.99 -10.59 -8.89
C THR A 253 -17.44 -10.22 -9.20
N PRO A 254 -17.75 -8.91 -9.37
CA PRO A 254 -19.05 -8.47 -9.85
C PRO A 254 -19.45 -9.10 -11.18
N GLU A 255 -18.50 -9.28 -12.10
CA GLU A 255 -18.74 -9.85 -13.43
C GLU A 255 -19.11 -11.33 -13.35
N GLU A 256 -18.43 -12.10 -12.47
CA GLU A 256 -18.80 -13.50 -12.20
C GLU A 256 -20.19 -13.58 -11.58
N PHE A 257 -20.47 -12.71 -10.60
CA PHE A 257 -21.76 -12.67 -9.93
C PHE A 257 -22.90 -12.37 -10.92
N CYS A 258 -22.72 -11.36 -11.77
CA CYS A 258 -23.71 -11.04 -12.82
C CYS A 258 -23.92 -12.21 -13.78
N ARG A 259 -22.85 -12.92 -14.21
CA ARG A 259 -22.98 -14.10 -15.08
C ARG A 259 -23.77 -15.22 -14.42
N LEU A 260 -23.55 -15.47 -13.14
CA LEU A 260 -24.26 -16.53 -12.39
C LEU A 260 -25.74 -16.16 -12.22
N LEU A 261 -26.07 -14.91 -11.94
CA LEU A 261 -27.45 -14.42 -11.85
C LEU A 261 -28.22 -14.61 -13.17
N VAL A 262 -27.58 -14.22 -14.31
CA VAL A 262 -28.20 -14.38 -15.64
C VAL A 262 -28.44 -15.85 -15.97
N ARG A 263 -27.52 -16.76 -15.63
CA ARG A 263 -27.72 -18.19 -15.86
C ARG A 263 -28.87 -18.75 -15.04
N LYS A 264 -28.98 -18.38 -13.78
CA LYS A 264 -30.09 -18.86 -12.92
C LYS A 264 -31.42 -18.30 -13.35
N GLY A 265 -31.51 -17.03 -13.75
CA GLY A 265 -32.74 -16.45 -14.27
C GLY A 265 -33.17 -16.94 -15.68
N ALA A 266 -32.32 -17.74 -16.35
CA ALA A 266 -32.65 -18.42 -17.60
C ALA A 266 -33.07 -19.88 -17.37
N GLU A 267 -32.88 -20.42 -16.16
CA GLU A 267 -33.29 -21.78 -15.77
C GLU A 267 -34.61 -21.80 -14.98
N ASP A 268 -35.07 -20.66 -14.47
CA ASP A 268 -36.38 -20.41 -13.86
C ASP A 268 -37.37 -19.86 -14.91
#